data_f693afc1f627cf247ba726b734d0e9e3
#
_entry.id   f693afc1f627cf247ba726b734d0e9e3
#
_cell.length_a   1.000
_cell.length_b   1.000
_cell.length_c   1.000
_cell.angle_alpha   90.00
_cell.angle_beta   90.00
_cell.angle_gamma   90.00
#
_symmetry.space_group_name_H-M   'P 1'
#
loop_
_entity.id
_entity.type
_entity.pdbx_description
1 polymer ?
#
loop_
_entity_poly.entity_id
_entity_poly.type
_entity_poly.pdbx_seq_one_letter_code
_entity_poly.pdbx_strand_id
1 'polypeptide(L)'
;GGLADSSEIVVQYHTATHLLLAALRELVGDHVHQAGSNITGERMRFDFTHTEKVERDMLDKIEDWVNNAIKTGGAVTIDMMAKTVAEADQTIEASFWDRYPDEVKVYSMTAPDGTIYSRELCGGPHVENFSEFGDLTFKIKKEESSSAGVRRIKAVLLDN
;
A
#
# COMPACT_ATOMS: atom_id res chain seq x y z
N GLY A 1 8.12 -3.48 -7.15
CA GLY A 1 7.78 -4.63 -6.36
C GLY A 1 7.35 -5.82 -7.19
N GLY A 2 7.58 -6.96 -6.66
CA GLY A 2 7.31 -8.21 -7.33
C GLY A 2 5.96 -8.80 -6.97
N LEU A 3 5.12 -9.03 -7.99
CA LEU A 3 3.91 -9.82 -7.87
C LEU A 3 4.20 -11.20 -8.45
N ALA A 4 3.88 -12.26 -7.71
CA ALA A 4 4.12 -13.62 -8.17
C ALA A 4 3.24 -13.98 -9.38
N ASP A 5 1.99 -13.51 -9.39
CA ASP A 5 1.03 -13.73 -10.46
C ASP A 5 -0.10 -12.70 -10.37
N SER A 6 -1.20 -12.92 -11.06
CA SER A 6 -2.38 -12.04 -11.03
C SER A 6 -3.61 -12.72 -10.42
N SER A 7 -3.40 -13.72 -9.55
CA SER A 7 -4.50 -14.39 -8.85
C SER A 7 -5.21 -13.42 -7.90
N GLU A 8 -6.43 -13.75 -7.52
CA GLU A 8 -7.25 -12.91 -6.65
C GLU A 8 -6.53 -12.53 -5.35
N ILE A 9 -5.90 -13.50 -4.69
CA ILE A 9 -5.21 -13.25 -3.43
C ILE A 9 -4.01 -12.32 -3.61
N VAL A 10 -3.26 -12.45 -4.69
CA VAL A 10 -2.12 -11.58 -4.97
C VAL A 10 -2.60 -10.15 -5.24
N VAL A 11 -3.70 -9.98 -5.96
CA VAL A 11 -4.31 -8.67 -6.21
C VAL A 11 -4.78 -8.04 -4.90
N GLN A 12 -5.39 -8.82 -4.01
CA GLN A 12 -5.79 -8.36 -2.67
C GLN A 12 -4.57 -7.91 -1.86
N TYR A 13 -3.50 -8.70 -1.85
CA TYR A 13 -2.25 -8.30 -1.20
C TYR A 13 -1.68 -7.01 -1.78
N HIS A 14 -1.72 -6.85 -3.10
CA HIS A 14 -1.21 -5.64 -3.74
C HIS A 14 -1.96 -4.40 -3.27
N THR A 15 -3.29 -4.47 -3.19
CA THR A 15 -4.10 -3.38 -2.66
C THR A 15 -3.77 -3.14 -1.19
N ALA A 16 -3.59 -4.20 -0.40
CA ALA A 16 -3.22 -4.07 1.01
C ALA A 16 -1.87 -3.37 1.20
N THR A 17 -0.90 -3.54 0.29
CA THR A 17 0.37 -2.83 0.40
C THR A 17 0.21 -1.31 0.29
N HIS A 18 -0.69 -0.84 -0.56
CA HIS A 18 -0.98 0.58 -0.68
C HIS A 18 -1.66 1.13 0.58
N LEU A 19 -2.57 0.36 1.17
CA LEU A 19 -3.17 0.73 2.45
C LEU A 19 -2.14 0.73 3.58
N LEU A 20 -1.21 -0.21 3.56
CA LEU A 20 -0.12 -0.25 4.53
C LEU A 20 0.77 1.00 4.43
N LEU A 21 1.13 1.40 3.22
CA LEU A 21 1.92 2.62 3.04
C LEU A 21 1.16 3.85 3.56
N ALA A 22 -0.13 3.95 3.25
CA ALA A 22 -0.96 5.05 3.73
C ALA A 22 -0.99 5.09 5.27
N ALA A 23 -1.16 3.93 5.92
CA ALA A 23 -1.15 3.83 7.37
C ALA A 23 0.21 4.25 7.97
N LEU A 24 1.29 3.79 7.36
CA LEU A 24 2.64 4.15 7.81
C LEU A 24 2.88 5.65 7.70
N ARG A 25 2.47 6.27 6.60
CA ARG A 25 2.66 7.71 6.41
C ARG A 25 1.83 8.52 7.40
N GLU A 26 0.63 8.08 7.72
CA GLU A 26 -0.23 8.77 8.69
C GLU A 26 0.26 8.59 10.14
N LEU A 27 0.65 7.38 10.51
CA LEU A 27 0.96 7.04 11.91
C LEU A 27 2.43 7.16 12.26
N VAL A 28 3.33 6.96 11.31
CA VAL A 28 4.79 7.04 11.53
C VAL A 28 5.36 8.34 11.00
N GLY A 29 5.01 8.75 9.80
CA GLY A 29 5.42 10.05 9.26
C GLY A 29 5.51 10.09 7.75
N ASP A 30 5.53 11.32 7.23
CA ASP A 30 5.56 11.59 5.79
C ASP A 30 6.89 11.22 5.11
N HIS A 31 7.92 10.95 5.92
CA HIS A 31 9.21 10.49 5.40
C HIS A 31 9.18 9.05 4.90
N VAL A 32 8.10 8.33 5.20
CA VAL A 32 7.96 6.93 4.78
C VAL A 32 7.63 6.86 3.30
N HIS A 33 8.47 6.15 2.55
CA HIS A 33 8.26 5.85 1.13
C HIS A 33 8.52 4.37 0.90
N GLN A 34 7.90 3.81 -0.12
CA GLN A 34 8.16 2.44 -0.49
C GLN A 34 9.58 2.31 -1.04
N ALA A 35 10.36 1.38 -0.49
CA ALA A 35 11.70 1.05 -0.96
C ALA A 35 11.74 -0.26 -1.74
N GLY A 36 10.74 -1.12 -1.56
CA GLY A 36 10.61 -2.37 -2.28
C GLY A 36 9.41 -3.15 -1.77
N SER A 37 9.01 -4.15 -2.54
CA SER A 37 7.96 -5.08 -2.11
C SER A 37 8.10 -6.42 -2.83
N ASN A 38 7.51 -7.44 -2.22
CA ASN A 38 7.41 -8.75 -2.83
C ASN A 38 6.13 -9.42 -2.34
N ILE A 39 5.31 -9.89 -3.28
CA ILE A 39 3.99 -10.42 -2.99
C ILE A 39 3.86 -11.81 -3.60
N THR A 40 3.45 -12.78 -2.77
CA THR A 40 3.08 -14.12 -3.22
C THR A 40 1.65 -14.40 -2.77
N GLY A 41 1.10 -15.55 -3.14
CA GLY A 41 -0.22 -15.96 -2.66
C GLY A 41 -0.28 -16.22 -1.15
N GLU A 42 0.86 -16.31 -0.50
CA GLU A 42 0.98 -16.69 0.91
C GLU A 42 1.25 -15.51 1.84
N ARG A 43 1.91 -14.46 1.32
CA ARG A 43 2.30 -13.32 2.15
C ARG A 43 2.69 -12.11 1.31
N MET A 44 2.79 -10.96 1.97
CA MET A 44 3.42 -9.78 1.40
C MET A 44 4.63 -9.37 2.24
N ARG A 45 5.62 -8.77 1.56
CA ARG A 45 6.77 -8.14 2.18
C ARG A 45 6.83 -6.71 1.67
N PHE A 46 6.99 -5.77 2.58
CA PHE A 46 7.00 -4.34 2.24
C PHE A 46 8.19 -3.67 2.90
N ASP A 47 9.06 -3.08 2.09
CA ASP A 47 10.24 -2.36 2.56
C ASP A 47 9.96 -0.86 2.45
N PHE A 48 10.30 -0.12 3.49
CA PHE A 48 9.99 1.32 3.56
C PHE A 48 11.09 2.10 4.25
N THR A 49 11.20 3.39 3.89
CA THR A 49 12.21 4.28 4.45
C THR A 49 11.83 4.69 5.86
N HIS A 50 12.64 4.28 6.82
CA HIS A 50 12.50 4.65 8.23
C HIS A 50 13.75 4.17 8.96
N THR A 51 14.24 4.95 9.92
CA THR A 51 15.52 4.66 10.57
C THR A 51 15.39 3.88 11.86
N GLU A 52 14.23 3.93 12.50
CA GLU A 52 14.01 3.30 13.80
C GLU A 52 13.11 2.07 13.69
N LYS A 53 13.28 1.16 14.65
CA LYS A 53 12.38 0.01 14.75
C LYS A 53 10.94 0.50 15.03
N VAL A 54 9.98 -0.08 14.33
CA VAL A 54 8.56 0.14 14.63
C VAL A 54 8.13 -0.89 15.66
N GLU A 55 7.82 -0.43 16.87
CA GLU A 55 7.48 -1.31 17.98
C GLU A 55 6.09 -1.95 17.80
N ARG A 56 5.85 -3.05 18.53
CA ARG A 56 4.59 -3.81 18.39
C ARG A 56 3.35 -2.96 18.61
N ASP A 57 3.38 -2.03 19.57
CA ASP A 57 2.24 -1.15 19.84
C ASP A 57 1.85 -0.33 18.62
N MET A 58 2.85 0.20 17.91
CA MET A 58 2.61 0.95 16.68
C MET A 58 2.18 0.03 15.55
N LEU A 59 2.77 -1.16 15.45
CA LEU A 59 2.36 -2.16 14.45
C LEU A 59 0.89 -2.54 14.63
N ASP A 60 0.43 -2.65 15.86
CA ASP A 60 -0.99 -2.94 16.14
C ASP A 60 -1.90 -1.81 15.65
N LYS A 61 -1.48 -0.56 15.83
CA LYS A 61 -2.23 0.60 15.33
C LYS A 61 -2.27 0.63 13.81
N ILE A 62 -1.15 0.32 13.18
CA ILE A 62 -1.05 0.25 11.72
C ILE A 62 -1.97 -0.84 11.18
N GLU A 63 -1.94 -2.00 11.81
CA GLU A 63 -2.78 -3.14 11.45
C GLU A 63 -4.26 -2.79 11.59
N ASP A 64 -4.64 -2.15 12.69
CA ASP A 64 -6.02 -1.70 12.91
C ASP A 64 -6.45 -0.68 11.87
N TRP A 65 -5.57 0.25 11.50
CA TRP A 65 -5.85 1.25 10.48
C TRP A 65 -6.19 0.59 9.14
N VAL A 66 -5.37 -0.38 8.73
CA VAL A 66 -5.58 -1.11 7.46
C VAL A 66 -6.89 -1.89 7.51
N ASN A 67 -7.13 -2.62 8.59
CA ASN A 67 -8.36 -3.40 8.73
C ASN A 67 -9.61 -2.53 8.80
N ASN A 68 -9.53 -1.38 9.46
CA ASN A 68 -10.65 -0.44 9.50
C ASN A 68 -10.95 0.15 8.12
N ALA A 69 -9.93 0.46 7.34
CA ALA A 69 -10.12 0.93 5.96
C ALA A 69 -10.83 -0.14 5.11
N ILE A 70 -10.40 -1.38 5.23
CA ILE A 70 -11.03 -2.50 4.51
C ILE A 70 -12.50 -2.66 4.91
N LYS A 71 -12.79 -2.61 6.21
CA LYS A 71 -14.16 -2.79 6.75
C LYS A 71 -15.07 -1.62 6.41
N THR A 72 -14.56 -0.41 6.46
CA THR A 72 -15.32 0.79 6.09
C THR A 72 -15.73 0.72 4.63
N GLY A 73 -14.94 0.04 3.84
CA GLY A 73 -15.16 -0.10 2.42
C GLY A 73 -14.46 0.98 1.63
N GLY A 74 -14.56 0.88 0.35
CA GLY A 74 -13.94 1.84 -0.54
C GLY A 74 -13.83 1.30 -1.95
N ALA A 75 -13.45 2.18 -2.85
CA ALA A 75 -13.28 1.85 -4.26
C ALA A 75 -11.90 2.25 -4.73
N VAL A 76 -11.41 1.54 -5.72
CA VAL A 76 -10.15 1.86 -6.39
C VAL A 76 -10.50 2.39 -7.76
N THR A 77 -10.02 3.60 -8.07
CA THR A 77 -10.22 4.23 -9.37
C THR A 77 -8.89 4.47 -10.04
N ILE A 78 -8.91 4.55 -11.37
CA ILE A 78 -7.71 4.75 -12.18
C ILE A 78 -7.90 6.03 -12.98
N ASP A 79 -6.92 6.93 -12.87
CA ASP A 79 -6.87 8.14 -13.69
C ASP A 79 -5.61 8.08 -14.55
N MET A 80 -5.79 8.26 -15.87
CA MET A 80 -4.67 8.45 -16.78
C MET A 80 -4.37 9.93 -16.85
N MET A 81 -3.11 10.29 -16.68
CA MET A 81 -2.72 11.70 -16.77
C MET A 81 -1.29 11.85 -17.26
N ALA A 82 -0.94 13.05 -17.72
CA ALA A 82 0.41 13.36 -18.09
C ALA A 82 1.31 13.27 -16.85
N LYS A 83 2.50 12.72 -17.02
CA LYS A 83 3.50 12.62 -15.95
C LYS A 83 3.74 13.97 -15.28
N THR A 84 3.84 15.04 -16.07
CA THR A 84 4.10 16.39 -15.55
C THR A 84 2.97 16.88 -14.64
N VAL A 85 1.74 16.51 -14.93
CA VAL A 85 0.57 16.84 -14.10
C VAL A 85 0.63 16.04 -12.78
N ALA A 86 0.88 14.74 -12.88
CA ALA A 86 0.97 13.88 -11.71
C ALA A 86 2.12 14.29 -10.79
N GLU A 87 3.28 14.61 -11.36
CA GLU A 87 4.47 15.02 -10.60
C GLU A 87 4.25 16.33 -9.84
N ALA A 88 3.44 17.23 -10.38
CA ALA A 88 3.11 18.50 -9.74
C ALA A 88 2.06 18.35 -8.63
N ASP A 89 1.36 17.21 -8.55
CA ASP A 89 0.33 16.96 -7.56
C ASP A 89 0.94 16.30 -6.32
N GLN A 90 1.05 17.06 -5.23
CA GLN A 90 1.69 16.60 -3.99
C GLN A 90 0.88 15.52 -3.26
N THR A 91 -0.37 15.29 -3.65
CA THR A 91 -1.19 14.22 -3.07
C THR A 91 -0.90 12.86 -3.68
N ILE A 92 -0.14 12.82 -4.78
CA ILE A 92 0.20 11.59 -5.47
C ILE A 92 1.57 11.10 -5.01
N GLU A 93 1.60 9.87 -4.49
CA GLU A 93 2.83 9.23 -4.07
C GLU A 93 3.45 8.45 -5.21
N ALA A 94 4.74 8.66 -5.44
CA ALA A 94 5.51 7.87 -6.40
C ALA A 94 6.99 7.98 -6.07
N SER A 95 7.73 6.93 -6.44
CA SER A 95 9.18 6.91 -6.37
C SER A 95 9.71 6.85 -7.79
N PHE A 96 10.92 7.42 -8.01
CA PHE A 96 11.60 7.28 -9.32
C PHE A 96 10.81 7.86 -10.50
N TRP A 97 10.34 9.10 -10.35
CA TRP A 97 9.59 9.80 -11.39
C TRP A 97 10.23 9.76 -12.78
N ASP A 98 11.55 9.80 -12.84
CA ASP A 98 12.32 9.77 -14.10
C ASP A 98 12.18 8.45 -14.86
N ARG A 99 11.70 7.39 -14.21
CA ARG A 99 11.51 6.08 -14.83
C ARG A 99 10.13 5.88 -15.46
N TYR A 100 9.21 6.82 -15.23
CA TYR A 100 7.84 6.69 -15.72
C TYR A 100 7.70 7.29 -17.12
N PRO A 101 6.79 6.74 -17.95
CA PRO A 101 6.50 7.31 -19.28
C PRO A 101 5.76 8.64 -19.15
N ASP A 102 5.58 9.32 -20.28
CA ASP A 102 4.94 10.65 -20.33
C ASP A 102 3.48 10.62 -19.88
N GLU A 103 2.81 9.49 -20.01
CA GLU A 103 1.44 9.28 -19.50
C GLU A 103 1.48 8.16 -18.45
N VAL A 104 0.87 8.43 -17.30
CA VAL A 104 0.92 7.52 -16.14
C VAL A 104 -0.47 7.17 -15.65
N LYS A 105 -0.57 6.02 -15.00
CA LYS A 105 -1.78 5.59 -14.28
C LYS A 105 -1.66 5.96 -12.82
N VAL A 106 -2.64 6.69 -12.31
CA VAL A 106 -2.75 7.01 -10.89
C VAL A 106 -3.90 6.22 -10.31
N TYR A 107 -3.59 5.36 -9.34
CA TYR A 107 -4.59 4.59 -8.61
C TYR A 107 -4.97 5.36 -7.36
N SER A 108 -6.27 5.61 -7.17
CA SER A 108 -6.80 6.26 -5.98
C SER A 108 -7.69 5.28 -5.22
N MET A 109 -7.47 5.18 -3.92
CA MET A 109 -8.26 4.35 -3.01
C MET A 109 -9.05 5.28 -2.11
N THR A 110 -10.38 5.25 -2.23
CA THR A 110 -11.27 6.24 -1.63
C THR A 110 -12.36 5.57 -0.82
N ALA A 111 -12.59 6.07 0.40
CA ALA A 111 -13.67 5.61 1.27
C ALA A 111 -15.03 6.06 0.72
N PRO A 112 -16.14 5.44 1.18
CA PRO A 112 -17.48 5.83 0.74
C PRO A 112 -17.82 7.31 1.03
N ASP A 113 -17.25 7.90 2.07
CA ASP A 113 -17.48 9.30 2.44
C ASP A 113 -16.61 10.29 1.66
N GLY A 114 -15.77 9.80 0.74
CA GLY A 114 -14.89 10.63 -0.06
C GLY A 114 -13.48 10.79 0.50
N THR A 115 -13.19 10.25 1.68
CA THR A 115 -11.84 10.28 2.26
C THR A 115 -10.90 9.51 1.34
N ILE A 116 -9.78 10.13 0.97
CA ILE A 116 -8.77 9.50 0.12
C ILE A 116 -7.77 8.78 1.02
N TYR A 117 -7.71 7.45 0.91
CA TYR A 117 -6.72 6.66 1.64
C TYR A 117 -5.34 6.74 0.98
N SER A 118 -5.32 6.67 -0.36
CA SER A 118 -4.08 6.54 -1.11
C SER A 118 -4.25 7.04 -2.53
N ARG A 119 -3.23 7.70 -3.07
CA ARG A 119 -3.11 8.05 -4.48
C ARG A 119 -1.68 7.78 -4.90
N GLU A 120 -1.48 6.78 -5.76
CA GLU A 120 -0.13 6.34 -6.13
C GLU A 120 -0.03 5.99 -7.60
N LEU A 121 1.16 6.22 -8.15
CA LEU A 121 1.50 5.65 -9.44
C LEU A 121 1.73 4.16 -9.27
N CYS A 122 1.06 3.35 -10.09
CA CYS A 122 1.18 1.91 -10.02
C CYS A 122 0.79 1.27 -11.34
N GLY A 123 1.36 0.11 -11.62
CA GLY A 123 0.98 -0.67 -12.79
C GLY A 123 -0.24 -1.56 -12.57
N GLY A 124 -0.72 -1.65 -11.34
CA GLY A 124 -1.81 -2.57 -10.98
C GLY A 124 -1.35 -4.02 -11.03
N PRO A 125 -2.26 -5.00 -10.98
CA PRO A 125 -3.70 -4.81 -10.77
C PRO A 125 -4.07 -4.62 -9.32
N HIS A 126 -5.24 -4.05 -9.08
CA HIS A 126 -5.83 -3.86 -7.76
C HIS A 126 -7.27 -4.35 -7.73
N VAL A 127 -7.80 -4.57 -6.52
CA VAL A 127 -9.24 -4.78 -6.38
C VAL A 127 -9.99 -3.53 -6.86
N GLU A 128 -11.17 -3.69 -7.38
CA GLU A 128 -12.00 -2.55 -7.79
C GLU A 128 -12.75 -1.96 -6.60
N ASN A 129 -13.10 -2.81 -5.64
CA ASN A 129 -13.84 -2.43 -4.44
C ASN A 129 -13.32 -3.23 -3.26
N PHE A 130 -13.28 -2.62 -2.07
CA PHE A 130 -12.77 -3.29 -0.88
C PHE A 130 -13.65 -4.46 -0.41
N SER A 131 -14.89 -4.55 -0.89
CA SER A 131 -15.72 -5.72 -0.63
C SER A 131 -15.08 -7.01 -1.15
N GLU A 132 -14.17 -6.92 -2.11
CA GLU A 132 -13.45 -8.07 -2.65
C GLU A 132 -12.49 -8.70 -1.65
N PHE A 133 -12.14 -8.01 -0.56
CA PHE A 133 -11.39 -8.64 0.54
C PHE A 133 -12.22 -9.67 1.31
N GLY A 134 -13.56 -9.57 1.23
CA GLY A 134 -14.43 -10.47 1.97
C GLY A 134 -14.17 -10.38 3.47
N ASP A 135 -13.95 -11.53 4.12
CA ASP A 135 -13.68 -11.61 5.56
C ASP A 135 -12.19 -11.66 5.89
N LEU A 136 -11.31 -11.39 4.91
CA LEU A 136 -9.88 -11.41 5.16
C LEU A 136 -9.47 -10.32 6.14
N THR A 137 -8.57 -10.69 7.06
CA THR A 137 -7.99 -9.79 8.05
C THR A 137 -6.49 -9.62 7.77
N PHE A 138 -6.04 -8.38 7.73
CA PHE A 138 -4.63 -8.06 7.56
C PHE A 138 -3.90 -8.24 8.90
N LYS A 139 -2.80 -8.99 8.89
CA LYS A 139 -2.02 -9.29 10.09
C LYS A 139 -0.54 -9.08 9.84
N ILE A 140 0.09 -8.20 10.62
CA ILE A 140 1.53 -7.98 10.57
C ILE A 140 2.23 -9.06 11.38
N LYS A 141 3.08 -9.84 10.73
CA LYS A 141 3.80 -10.95 11.36
C LYS A 141 5.16 -10.55 11.89
N LYS A 142 5.86 -9.65 11.19
CA LYS A 142 7.24 -9.32 11.53
C LYS A 142 7.61 -7.93 11.03
N GLU A 143 8.45 -7.26 11.81
CA GLU A 143 9.09 -6.01 11.44
C GLU A 143 10.58 -6.15 11.72
N GLU A 144 11.42 -5.82 10.75
CA GLU A 144 12.87 -6.01 10.87
C GLU A 144 13.64 -4.99 10.03
N SER A 145 14.93 -4.88 10.26
CA SER A 145 15.80 -4.09 9.41
C SER A 145 16.00 -4.80 8.07
N SER A 146 15.96 -4.04 6.99
CA SER A 146 16.31 -4.55 5.66
C SER A 146 17.71 -4.09 5.26
N SER A 147 17.96 -2.79 5.41
CA SER A 147 19.26 -2.18 5.15
C SER A 147 19.31 -0.84 5.91
N ALA A 148 20.41 -0.10 5.78
CA ALA A 148 20.53 1.19 6.44
C ALA A 148 19.41 2.12 6.00
N GLY A 149 18.63 2.62 6.96
CA GLY A 149 17.52 3.52 6.70
C GLY A 149 16.28 2.88 6.09
N VAL A 150 16.23 1.54 6.01
CA VAL A 150 15.11 0.80 5.42
C VAL A 150 14.62 -0.29 6.38
N ARG A 151 13.33 -0.25 6.70
CA ARG A 151 12.68 -1.27 7.52
C ARG A 151 11.83 -2.17 6.63
N ARG A 152 11.51 -3.35 7.13
CA ARG A 152 10.74 -4.37 6.41
C ARG A 152 9.60 -4.88 7.28
N ILE A 153 8.40 -4.90 6.71
CA ILE A 153 7.24 -5.54 7.32
C ILE A 153 6.86 -6.76 6.48
N LYS A 154 6.59 -7.86 7.17
CA LYS A 154 5.98 -9.06 6.57
C LYS A 154 4.57 -9.19 7.14
N ALA A 155 3.61 -9.40 6.26
CA ALA A 155 2.20 -9.47 6.65
C ALA A 155 1.45 -10.51 5.83
N VAL A 156 0.31 -10.92 6.35
CA VAL A 156 -0.56 -11.90 5.72
C VAL A 156 -2.01 -11.42 5.74
N LEU A 157 -2.80 -11.95 4.82
CA LEU A 157 -4.25 -11.82 4.84
C LEU A 157 -4.80 -13.17 5.30
N LEU A 158 -5.49 -13.17 6.43
CA LEU A 158 -6.01 -14.37 7.05
C LEU A 158 -7.52 -14.44 6.91
N ASP A 159 -8.01 -15.63 6.56
CA ASP A 159 -9.43 -15.90 6.53
C ASP A 159 -9.89 -16.19 7.97
N ASN A 160 -11.00 -15.58 8.35
CA ASN A 160 -11.57 -15.75 9.69
C ASN A 160 -12.62 -16.84 9.73
#